data_8cedc4b073d2a1743175053933af6c8f
#
_entry.id   8cedc4b073d2a1743175053933af6c8f
#
_cell.length_a   1.000
_cell.length_b   1.000
_cell.length_c   1.000
_cell.angle_alpha   90.00
_cell.angle_beta   90.00
_cell.angle_gamma   90.00
#
_symmetry.space_group_name_H-M   'P 1'
#
loop_
_entity.id
_entity.type
_entity.pdbx_description
1 polymer ?
#
loop_
_entity_poly.entity_id
_entity_poly.type
_entity_poly.pdbx_seq_one_letter_code
_entity_poly.pdbx_strand_id
1 'polypeptide(L)'
;VTQGSLADIAREVFVPLNVMILVRRAKVPEAAGGAGRRLFGNPDECFLQSRPKRGLLTPAEVRSLALAELGLEPTSVVWDVGAGSGSVGLEAARLAREGKVYAIEMDPDDHALILENARRLGVANLHAVLGRAPEAWADLPAPNAVYVGGSGRDVAMLVELAWGRLAAGGRLVTACNSIENLAAVHSLLR
;
A
#
# COMPACT_ATOMS: atom_id res chain seq x y z
N VAL A 1 -6.52 10.33 -19.06
CA VAL A 1 -6.69 11.40 -18.05
C VAL A 1 -6.42 12.72 -18.73
N THR A 2 -7.42 13.63 -18.72
CA THR A 2 -7.27 15.00 -19.28
C THR A 2 -6.88 15.94 -18.17
N GLN A 3 -5.83 16.73 -18.39
CA GLN A 3 -5.38 17.76 -17.46
C GLN A 3 -5.34 19.12 -18.16
N GLY A 4 -5.77 20.17 -17.51
CA GLY A 4 -5.77 21.50 -18.07
C GLY A 4 -6.33 22.54 -17.10
N SER A 5 -6.39 23.81 -17.55
CA SER A 5 -7.11 24.84 -16.83
C SER A 5 -8.61 24.60 -16.85
N LEU A 6 -9.38 25.27 -15.99
CA LEU A 6 -10.85 25.18 -16.02
C LEU A 6 -11.42 25.58 -17.37
N ALA A 7 -10.79 26.55 -18.05
CA ALA A 7 -11.22 27.00 -19.39
C ALA A 7 -10.94 25.95 -20.48
N ASP A 8 -9.86 25.19 -20.35
CA ASP A 8 -9.53 24.09 -21.27
C ASP A 8 -10.46 22.92 -21.06
N ILE A 9 -10.66 22.49 -19.83
CA ILE A 9 -11.53 21.38 -19.46
C ILE A 9 -13.00 21.67 -19.83
N ALA A 10 -13.46 22.91 -19.70
CA ALA A 10 -14.83 23.29 -20.04
C ALA A 10 -15.15 23.15 -21.55
N ARG A 11 -14.14 23.01 -22.40
CA ARG A 11 -14.33 22.80 -23.85
C ARG A 11 -14.35 21.31 -24.26
N GLU A 12 -14.03 20.43 -23.33
CA GLU A 12 -13.96 18.99 -23.58
C GLU A 12 -15.34 18.33 -23.43
N VAL A 13 -15.56 17.30 -24.23
CA VAL A 13 -16.75 16.44 -24.12
C VAL A 13 -16.34 15.16 -23.38
N PHE A 14 -16.96 14.92 -22.24
CA PHE A 14 -16.70 13.75 -21.40
C PHE A 14 -17.79 12.71 -21.57
N VAL A 15 -17.41 11.44 -21.60
CA VAL A 15 -18.36 10.34 -21.50
C VAL A 15 -18.98 10.28 -20.10
N PRO A 16 -20.18 9.70 -19.92
CA PRO A 16 -20.79 9.53 -18.59
C PRO A 16 -19.85 8.81 -17.61
N LEU A 17 -20.02 9.05 -16.33
CA LEU A 17 -19.22 8.49 -15.23
C LEU A 17 -17.76 8.99 -15.22
N ASN A 18 -17.60 10.30 -15.12
CA ASN A 18 -16.29 10.92 -14.91
C ASN A 18 -16.12 11.38 -13.46
N VAL A 19 -14.87 11.29 -12.96
CA VAL A 19 -14.45 11.94 -11.73
C VAL A 19 -13.66 13.18 -12.07
N MET A 20 -14.08 14.33 -11.56
CA MET A 20 -13.35 15.59 -11.72
C MET A 20 -12.70 15.97 -10.38
N ILE A 21 -11.39 16.24 -10.41
CA ILE A 21 -10.65 16.71 -9.25
C ILE A 21 -10.18 18.14 -9.54
N LEU A 22 -10.66 19.08 -8.76
CA LEU A 22 -10.24 20.47 -8.82
C LEU A 22 -9.22 20.75 -7.73
N VAL A 23 -8.01 21.15 -8.13
CA VAL A 23 -6.95 21.50 -7.19
C VAL A 23 -6.68 23.01 -7.29
N ARG A 24 -6.98 23.73 -6.20
CA ARG A 24 -6.57 25.13 -6.10
C ARG A 24 -5.05 25.20 -5.85
N ARG A 25 -4.30 25.65 -6.83
CA ARG A 25 -2.86 25.91 -6.64
C ARG A 25 -2.70 27.10 -5.70
N ALA A 26 -2.16 26.86 -4.52
CA ALA A 26 -1.71 27.94 -3.66
C ALA A 26 -0.48 28.61 -4.32
N LYS A 27 -0.44 29.94 -4.30
CA LYS A 27 0.80 30.69 -4.58
C LYS A 27 1.72 30.60 -3.35
N VAL A 28 2.23 29.41 -3.06
CA VAL A 28 3.21 29.22 -1.97
C VAL A 28 4.55 28.91 -2.64
N PRO A 29 5.64 29.59 -2.28
CA PRO A 29 6.98 29.19 -2.72
C PRO A 29 7.22 27.73 -2.30
N GLU A 30 7.83 26.93 -3.18
CA GLU A 30 8.30 25.59 -2.84
C GLU A 30 9.26 25.66 -1.65
N ALA A 31 8.74 25.52 -0.45
CA ALA A 31 9.57 25.27 0.71
C ALA A 31 10.09 23.84 0.60
N ALA A 32 11.39 23.70 0.52
CA ALA A 32 12.08 22.43 0.48
C ALA A 32 11.58 21.48 1.59
N GLY A 33 11.17 20.28 1.21
CA GLY A 33 10.98 19.14 2.11
C GLY A 33 9.61 19.04 2.79
N GLY A 34 8.64 18.43 2.14
CA GLY A 34 7.48 17.82 2.80
C GLY A 34 6.11 18.47 2.64
N ALA A 35 6.00 19.68 2.12
CA ALA A 35 4.71 20.30 1.86
C ALA A 35 4.08 19.71 0.59
N GLY A 36 2.98 18.95 0.74
CA GLY A 36 2.17 18.47 -0.38
C GLY A 36 2.00 16.95 -0.47
N ARG A 37 2.59 16.17 0.42
CA ARG A 37 2.34 14.73 0.46
C ARG A 37 0.96 14.45 1.04
N ARG A 38 0.17 13.67 0.33
CA ARG A 38 -1.11 13.16 0.83
C ARG A 38 -0.85 12.18 1.98
N LEU A 39 -1.83 11.95 2.84
CA LEU A 39 -1.74 10.89 3.84
C LEU A 39 -1.56 9.53 3.18
N PHE A 40 -2.29 9.29 2.08
CA PHE A 40 -2.19 8.10 1.24
C PHE A 40 -2.50 8.46 -0.22
N GLY A 41 -2.29 7.52 -1.15
CA GLY A 41 -2.47 7.74 -2.59
C GLY A 41 -1.43 8.71 -3.17
N ASN A 42 -0.21 8.69 -2.61
CA ASN A 42 0.89 9.47 -3.16
C ASN A 42 1.32 8.90 -4.51
N PRO A 43 1.82 9.75 -5.44
CA PRO A 43 2.35 9.28 -6.71
C PRO A 43 3.43 8.21 -6.53
N ASP A 44 3.51 7.26 -7.46
CA ASP A 44 4.43 6.12 -7.39
C ASP A 44 5.90 6.56 -7.37
N GLU A 45 6.21 7.72 -7.96
CA GLU A 45 7.54 8.33 -7.97
C GLU A 45 8.03 8.78 -6.59
N CYS A 46 7.13 8.84 -5.61
CA CYS A 46 7.49 9.13 -4.22
C CYS A 46 8.28 7.99 -3.57
N PHE A 47 8.18 6.78 -4.13
CA PHE A 47 8.81 5.58 -3.58
C PHE A 47 10.01 5.16 -4.43
N LEU A 48 11.12 4.86 -3.76
CA LEU A 48 12.23 4.16 -4.40
C LEU A 48 11.80 2.75 -4.77
N GLN A 49 12.25 2.28 -5.92
CA GLN A 49 11.96 0.95 -6.44
C GLN A 49 13.25 0.31 -6.91
N SER A 50 13.32 -1.02 -6.87
CA SER A 50 14.45 -1.78 -7.42
C SER A 50 14.65 -1.50 -8.92
N ARG A 51 15.90 -1.48 -9.37
CA ARG A 51 16.27 -1.30 -10.77
C ARG A 51 17.19 -2.44 -11.22
N PRO A 52 16.92 -3.13 -12.33
CA PRO A 52 15.66 -3.07 -13.11
C PRO A 52 14.47 -3.48 -12.24
N LYS A 53 13.27 -2.98 -12.55
CA LYS A 53 12.05 -3.27 -11.79
C LYS A 53 11.83 -4.78 -11.67
N ARG A 54 12.11 -5.35 -10.49
CA ARG A 54 11.93 -6.77 -10.19
C ARG A 54 10.55 -7.07 -9.64
N GLY A 55 9.95 -6.11 -8.95
CA GLY A 55 8.60 -6.17 -8.39
C GLY A 55 7.71 -5.07 -8.97
N LEU A 56 6.41 -5.32 -8.97
CA LEU A 56 5.41 -4.33 -9.31
C LEU A 56 5.04 -3.58 -8.03
N LEU A 57 5.39 -2.30 -7.97
CA LEU A 57 4.82 -1.41 -6.98
C LEU A 57 3.30 -1.45 -7.11
N THR A 58 2.58 -1.54 -6.02
CA THR A 58 1.11 -1.38 -6.04
C THR A 58 0.78 0.04 -6.53
N PRO A 59 0.13 0.20 -7.69
CA PRO A 59 -0.19 1.52 -8.24
C PRO A 59 -0.97 2.39 -7.26
N ALA A 60 -0.79 3.71 -7.34
CA ALA A 60 -1.38 4.66 -6.40
C ALA A 60 -2.91 4.51 -6.27
N GLU A 61 -3.60 4.20 -7.36
CA GLU A 61 -5.06 3.98 -7.38
C GLU A 61 -5.44 2.71 -6.62
N VAL A 62 -4.74 1.60 -6.88
CA VAL A 62 -4.97 0.31 -6.20
C VAL A 62 -4.61 0.43 -4.73
N ARG A 63 -3.49 1.08 -4.42
CA ARG A 63 -3.05 1.34 -3.05
C ARG A 63 -4.05 2.18 -2.27
N SER A 64 -4.59 3.22 -2.90
CA SER A 64 -5.62 4.07 -2.28
C SER A 64 -6.88 3.29 -1.95
N LEU A 65 -7.34 2.44 -2.86
CA LEU A 65 -8.50 1.59 -2.63
C LEU A 65 -8.21 0.56 -1.53
N ALA A 66 -7.06 -0.10 -1.58
CA ALA A 66 -6.67 -1.08 -0.57
C ALA A 66 -6.63 -0.47 0.84
N LEU A 67 -6.05 0.72 0.99
CA LEU A 67 -5.98 1.41 2.28
C LEU A 67 -7.35 1.88 2.77
N ALA A 68 -8.24 2.29 1.87
CA ALA A 68 -9.62 2.62 2.23
C ALA A 68 -10.37 1.39 2.74
N GLU A 69 -10.21 0.24 2.06
CA GLU A 69 -10.86 -1.02 2.44
C GLU A 69 -10.27 -1.65 3.70
N LEU A 70 -9.00 -1.41 4.01
CA LEU A 70 -8.39 -1.86 5.27
C LEU A 70 -9.02 -1.20 6.50
N GLY A 71 -9.68 -0.04 6.37
CA GLY A 71 -10.40 0.61 7.45
C GLY A 71 -9.52 0.92 8.66
N LEU A 72 -8.32 1.48 8.42
CA LEU A 72 -7.30 1.68 9.44
C LEU A 72 -7.69 2.73 10.47
N GLU A 73 -7.53 2.39 11.72
CA GLU A 73 -7.61 3.32 12.86
C GLU A 73 -6.20 3.80 13.27
N PRO A 74 -6.09 4.92 14.00
CA PRO A 74 -4.80 5.45 14.45
C PRO A 74 -3.93 4.44 15.22
N THR A 75 -4.53 3.50 15.92
CA THR A 75 -3.87 2.49 16.78
C THR A 75 -3.72 1.12 16.12
N SER A 76 -4.11 0.96 14.86
CA SER A 76 -4.11 -0.33 14.17
C SER A 76 -2.74 -0.98 14.12
N VAL A 77 -2.71 -2.29 14.33
CA VAL A 77 -1.59 -3.16 13.99
C VAL A 77 -1.81 -3.70 12.59
N VAL A 78 -0.90 -3.39 11.67
CA VAL A 78 -1.04 -3.70 10.26
C VAL A 78 0.08 -4.62 9.79
N TRP A 79 -0.26 -5.63 9.00
CA TRP A 79 0.72 -6.42 8.25
C TRP A 79 0.64 -6.10 6.76
N ASP A 80 1.79 -5.80 6.15
CA ASP A 80 1.97 -5.65 4.71
C ASP A 80 2.83 -6.83 4.24
N VAL A 81 2.19 -7.84 3.65
CA VAL A 81 2.81 -9.11 3.28
C VAL A 81 3.21 -9.11 1.82
N GLY A 82 4.50 -9.33 1.55
CA GLY A 82 5.10 -9.13 0.24
C GLY A 82 5.22 -7.64 -0.06
N ALA A 83 5.82 -6.91 0.86
CA ALA A 83 5.78 -5.45 0.89
C ALA A 83 6.53 -4.78 -0.28
N GLY A 84 7.49 -5.48 -0.92
CA GLY A 84 8.33 -4.92 -1.96
C GLY A 84 9.05 -3.67 -1.47
N SER A 85 8.85 -2.54 -2.14
CA SER A 85 9.42 -1.25 -1.69
C SER A 85 8.71 -0.63 -0.47
N GLY A 86 7.70 -1.28 0.09
CA GLY A 86 6.96 -0.85 1.27
C GLY A 86 5.88 0.20 1.02
N SER A 87 5.47 0.42 -0.21
CA SER A 87 4.57 1.54 -0.54
C SER A 87 3.22 1.49 0.18
N VAL A 88 2.62 0.30 0.34
CA VAL A 88 1.36 0.12 1.06
C VAL A 88 1.59 0.30 2.56
N GLY A 89 2.56 -0.40 3.13
CA GLY A 89 2.90 -0.33 4.55
C GLY A 89 3.26 1.08 5.01
N LEU A 90 4.01 1.83 4.19
CA LEU A 90 4.41 3.21 4.50
C LEU A 90 3.22 4.17 4.55
N GLU A 91 2.27 4.03 3.64
CA GLU A 91 1.05 4.85 3.70
C GLU A 91 0.10 4.36 4.81
N ALA A 92 0.03 3.04 5.06
CA ALA A 92 -0.69 2.50 6.21
C ALA A 92 -0.15 3.05 7.53
N ALA A 93 1.18 3.14 7.68
CA ALA A 93 1.82 3.68 8.87
C ALA A 93 1.50 5.16 9.14
N ARG A 94 1.26 5.94 8.10
CA ARG A 94 0.82 7.34 8.23
C ARG A 94 -0.64 7.47 8.65
N LEU A 95 -1.46 6.47 8.34
CA LEU A 95 -2.86 6.39 8.80
C LEU A 95 -2.91 5.85 10.24
N ALA A 96 -2.22 4.75 10.51
CA ALA A 96 -2.11 4.12 11.83
C ALA A 96 -0.98 4.75 12.67
N ARG A 97 -1.01 6.07 12.85
CA ARG A 97 0.10 6.86 13.41
C ARG A 97 0.49 6.53 14.86
N GLU A 98 -0.40 5.95 15.63
CA GLU A 98 -0.22 5.50 17.02
C GLU A 98 -0.11 3.96 17.09
N GLY A 99 -0.31 3.29 15.95
CA GLY A 99 -0.20 1.86 15.77
C GLY A 99 1.18 1.42 15.30
N LYS A 100 1.24 0.19 14.80
CA LYS A 100 2.47 -0.41 14.27
C LYS A 100 2.19 -1.09 12.94
N VAL A 101 3.08 -0.91 11.98
CA VAL A 101 3.02 -1.59 10.69
C VAL A 101 4.23 -2.50 10.55
N TYR A 102 3.99 -3.74 10.17
CA TYR A 102 5.02 -4.73 9.89
C TYR A 102 5.03 -5.01 8.38
N ALA A 103 6.08 -4.53 7.71
CA ALA A 103 6.30 -4.74 6.30
C ALA A 103 7.20 -5.97 6.12
N ILE A 104 6.62 -7.07 5.65
CA ILE A 104 7.27 -8.37 5.55
C ILE A 104 7.73 -8.56 4.12
N GLU A 105 9.04 -8.70 3.93
CA GLU A 105 9.65 -8.83 2.60
C GLU A 105 10.80 -9.84 2.66
N MET A 106 10.83 -10.76 1.70
CA MET A 106 11.83 -11.82 1.66
C MET A 106 13.09 -11.44 0.88
N ASP A 107 12.99 -10.48 -0.05
CA ASP A 107 14.12 -10.00 -0.84
C ASP A 107 14.92 -8.95 -0.02
N PRO A 108 16.22 -9.16 0.23
CA PRO A 108 17.03 -8.22 1.01
C PRO A 108 17.17 -6.85 0.37
N ASP A 109 17.18 -6.76 -0.96
CA ASP A 109 17.32 -5.50 -1.67
C ASP A 109 16.03 -4.67 -1.52
N ASP A 110 14.87 -5.30 -1.67
CA ASP A 110 13.57 -4.65 -1.48
C ASP A 110 13.35 -4.31 0.01
N HIS A 111 13.78 -5.16 0.94
CA HIS A 111 13.78 -4.84 2.37
C HIS A 111 14.61 -3.57 2.67
N ALA A 112 15.78 -3.42 2.06
CA ALA A 112 16.60 -2.21 2.20
C ALA A 112 15.87 -0.97 1.65
N LEU A 113 15.11 -1.12 0.56
CA LEU A 113 14.28 -0.04 0.01
C LEU A 113 13.15 0.38 0.97
N ILE A 114 12.53 -0.57 1.70
CA ILE A 114 11.51 -0.24 2.72
C ILE A 114 12.12 0.72 3.75
N LEU A 115 13.30 0.39 4.27
CA LEU A 115 13.99 1.21 5.28
C LEU A 115 14.34 2.60 4.75
N GLU A 116 14.87 2.68 3.54
CA GLU A 116 15.23 3.95 2.93
C GLU A 116 13.98 4.80 2.60
N ASN A 117 12.92 4.20 2.11
CA ASN A 117 11.65 4.88 1.88
C ASN A 117 11.04 5.38 3.21
N ALA A 118 11.09 4.58 4.29
CA ALA A 118 10.63 4.99 5.61
C ALA A 118 11.38 6.23 6.10
N ARG A 119 12.72 6.22 5.99
CA ARG A 119 13.57 7.37 6.35
C ARG A 119 13.20 8.61 5.54
N ARG A 120 13.09 8.50 4.21
CA ARG A 120 12.76 9.61 3.30
C ARG A 120 11.38 10.20 3.54
N LEU A 121 10.43 9.34 3.93
CA LEU A 121 9.05 9.74 4.17
C LEU A 121 8.78 10.16 5.61
N GLY A 122 9.77 10.03 6.51
CA GLY A 122 9.64 10.35 7.93
C GLY A 122 8.66 9.44 8.67
N VAL A 123 8.61 8.15 8.27
CA VAL A 123 7.74 7.13 8.90
C VAL A 123 8.56 6.39 9.95
N ALA A 124 8.13 6.44 11.21
CA ALA A 124 8.85 5.87 12.35
C ALA A 124 8.19 4.62 12.94
N ASN A 125 6.92 4.38 12.66
CA ASN A 125 6.13 3.28 13.22
C ASN A 125 5.97 2.09 12.26
N LEU A 126 6.79 2.03 11.19
CA LEU A 126 6.91 0.88 10.32
C LEU A 126 8.15 0.07 10.72
N HIS A 127 7.95 -1.23 10.85
CA HIS A 127 8.98 -2.23 11.15
C HIS A 127 9.15 -3.11 9.91
N ALA A 128 10.27 -2.97 9.22
CA ALA A 128 10.62 -3.85 8.11
C ALA A 128 11.08 -5.20 8.66
N VAL A 129 10.48 -6.29 8.19
CA VAL A 129 10.76 -7.66 8.60
C VAL A 129 11.33 -8.40 7.40
N LEU A 130 12.63 -8.72 7.46
CA LEU A 130 13.29 -9.52 6.43
C LEU A 130 12.98 -11.00 6.66
N GLY A 131 12.29 -11.61 5.73
CA GLY A 131 11.97 -13.03 5.77
C GLY A 131 10.76 -13.40 4.92
N ARG A 132 10.63 -14.71 4.71
CA ARG A 132 9.49 -15.25 3.95
C ARG A 132 8.28 -15.44 4.86
N ALA A 133 7.12 -15.02 4.41
CA ALA A 133 5.86 -15.39 5.02
C ALA A 133 5.51 -16.85 4.67
N PRO A 134 4.92 -17.63 5.59
CA PRO A 134 4.38 -17.22 6.89
C PRO A 134 5.38 -17.20 8.05
N GLU A 135 6.58 -17.76 7.90
CA GLU A 135 7.54 -17.94 8.99
C GLU A 135 7.93 -16.60 9.63
N ALA A 136 8.10 -15.56 8.80
CA ALA A 136 8.55 -14.23 9.22
C ALA A 136 7.54 -13.49 10.13
N TRP A 137 6.30 -13.93 10.20
CA TRP A 137 5.29 -13.29 11.07
C TRP A 137 4.96 -14.09 12.34
N ALA A 138 5.66 -15.23 12.59
CA ALA A 138 5.32 -16.13 13.70
C ALA A 138 5.21 -15.41 15.05
N ASP A 139 6.17 -14.54 15.34
CA ASP A 139 6.29 -13.80 16.60
C ASP A 139 5.68 -12.38 16.54
N LEU A 140 5.04 -12.01 15.44
CA LEU A 140 4.39 -10.70 15.33
C LEU A 140 3.06 -10.67 16.09
N PRO A 141 2.67 -9.51 16.63
CA PRO A 141 1.37 -9.35 17.27
C PRO A 141 0.24 -9.55 16.27
N ALA A 142 -0.91 -10.05 16.74
CA ALA A 142 -2.09 -10.25 15.91
C ALA A 142 -2.50 -8.92 15.23
N PRO A 143 -2.68 -8.90 13.89
CA PRO A 143 -3.00 -7.69 13.16
C PRO A 143 -4.49 -7.35 13.23
N ASN A 144 -4.80 -6.05 13.19
CA ASN A 144 -6.16 -5.56 12.93
C ASN A 144 -6.43 -5.46 11.44
N ALA A 145 -5.38 -5.29 10.64
CA ALA A 145 -5.48 -5.19 9.19
C ALA A 145 -4.31 -5.90 8.52
N VAL A 146 -4.60 -6.62 7.44
CA VAL A 146 -3.59 -7.32 6.64
C VAL A 146 -3.76 -6.94 5.17
N TYR A 147 -2.69 -6.52 4.56
CA TYR A 147 -2.59 -6.43 3.10
C TYR A 147 -1.70 -7.57 2.60
N VAL A 148 -2.19 -8.36 1.64
CA VAL A 148 -1.39 -9.38 0.96
C VAL A 148 -1.17 -8.94 -0.48
N GLY A 149 0.09 -8.53 -0.76
CA GLY A 149 0.53 -8.03 -2.06
C GLY A 149 1.37 -9.05 -2.83
N GLY A 150 2.56 -8.69 -3.22
CA GLY A 150 3.51 -9.38 -4.11
C GLY A 150 3.92 -10.81 -3.78
N SER A 151 2.98 -11.65 -3.40
CA SER A 151 3.16 -13.03 -2.90
C SER A 151 3.28 -14.10 -4.00
N GLY A 152 3.32 -13.68 -5.28
CA GLY A 152 3.46 -14.63 -6.39
C GLY A 152 2.32 -15.66 -6.43
N ARG A 153 2.68 -16.96 -6.51
CA ARG A 153 1.70 -18.07 -6.55
C ARG A 153 1.18 -18.48 -5.17
N ASP A 154 1.78 -18.00 -4.11
CA ASP A 154 1.46 -18.38 -2.73
C ASP A 154 0.29 -17.55 -2.13
N VAL A 155 -0.32 -16.65 -2.91
CA VAL A 155 -1.32 -15.68 -2.43
C VAL A 155 -2.47 -16.33 -1.68
N ALA A 156 -3.07 -17.41 -2.19
CA ALA A 156 -4.22 -18.05 -1.54
C ALA A 156 -3.83 -18.65 -0.18
N MET A 157 -2.71 -19.35 -0.11
CA MET A 157 -2.18 -19.89 1.15
C MET A 157 -1.90 -18.78 2.16
N LEU A 158 -1.25 -17.69 1.72
CA LEU A 158 -0.93 -16.58 2.61
C LEU A 158 -2.18 -15.83 3.09
N VAL A 159 -3.20 -15.69 2.24
CA VAL A 159 -4.50 -15.13 2.63
C VAL A 159 -5.16 -16.01 3.71
N GLU A 160 -5.21 -17.31 3.52
CA GLU A 160 -5.78 -18.26 4.50
C GLU A 160 -5.07 -18.19 5.84
N LEU A 161 -3.73 -18.28 5.82
CA LEU A 161 -2.93 -18.25 7.04
C LEU A 161 -3.00 -16.88 7.76
N ALA A 162 -2.98 -15.79 7.00
CA ALA A 162 -3.12 -14.44 7.56
C ALA A 162 -4.52 -14.22 8.15
N TRP A 163 -5.57 -14.76 7.52
CA TRP A 163 -6.92 -14.74 8.05
C TRP A 163 -7.01 -15.41 9.43
N GLY A 164 -6.32 -16.54 9.60
CA GLY A 164 -6.24 -17.25 10.89
C GLY A 164 -5.51 -16.46 12.00
N ARG A 165 -4.72 -15.44 11.64
CA ARG A 165 -3.99 -14.57 12.59
C ARG A 165 -4.69 -13.24 12.84
N LEU A 166 -5.68 -12.91 12.02
CA LEU A 166 -6.38 -11.63 12.08
C LEU A 166 -7.17 -11.49 13.40
N ALA A 167 -7.06 -10.35 14.04
CA ALA A 167 -7.86 -10.03 15.21
C ALA A 167 -9.35 -10.01 14.90
N ALA A 168 -10.21 -10.27 15.87
CA ALA A 168 -11.65 -10.21 15.70
C ALA A 168 -12.09 -8.82 15.22
N GLY A 169 -12.90 -8.77 14.17
CA GLY A 169 -13.31 -7.53 13.51
C GLY A 169 -12.27 -6.91 12.58
N GLY A 170 -11.09 -7.54 12.46
CA GLY A 170 -10.02 -7.09 11.56
C GLY A 170 -10.39 -7.29 10.07
N ARG A 171 -9.61 -6.68 9.19
CA ARG A 171 -9.84 -6.67 7.74
C ARG A 171 -8.61 -7.17 6.99
N LEU A 172 -8.86 -7.96 5.96
CA LEU A 172 -7.83 -8.45 5.05
C LEU A 172 -8.16 -7.99 3.62
N VAL A 173 -7.17 -7.39 2.97
CA VAL A 173 -7.25 -6.97 1.57
C VAL A 173 -6.13 -7.63 0.80
N THR A 174 -6.43 -8.15 -0.38
CA THR A 174 -5.42 -8.68 -1.31
C THR A 174 -5.60 -8.08 -2.70
N ALA A 175 -4.48 -7.82 -3.38
CA ALA A 175 -4.47 -7.41 -4.78
C ALA A 175 -3.97 -8.57 -5.64
N CYS A 176 -4.86 -9.16 -6.42
CA CYS A 176 -4.52 -10.22 -7.37
C CYS A 176 -4.10 -9.59 -8.71
N ASN A 177 -2.88 -9.86 -9.14
CA ASN A 177 -2.31 -9.36 -10.38
C ASN A 177 -2.35 -10.38 -11.55
N SER A 178 -2.94 -11.54 -11.34
CA SER A 178 -3.17 -12.55 -12.37
C SER A 178 -4.52 -13.24 -12.18
N ILE A 179 -5.04 -13.83 -13.26
CA ILE A 179 -6.31 -14.59 -13.24
C ILE A 179 -6.17 -15.83 -12.38
N GLU A 180 -5.01 -16.48 -12.38
CA GLU A 180 -4.72 -17.67 -11.58
C GLU A 180 -4.81 -17.36 -10.08
N ASN A 181 -4.20 -16.25 -9.66
CA ASN A 181 -4.25 -15.79 -8.27
C ASN A 181 -5.68 -15.43 -7.85
N LEU A 182 -6.41 -14.73 -8.72
CA LEU A 182 -7.81 -14.41 -8.46
C LEU A 182 -8.66 -15.69 -8.33
N ALA A 183 -8.48 -16.66 -9.22
CA ALA A 183 -9.19 -17.93 -9.17
C ALA A 183 -8.85 -18.73 -7.90
N ALA A 184 -7.59 -18.75 -7.49
CA ALA A 184 -7.15 -19.43 -6.27
C ALA A 184 -7.77 -18.81 -5.02
N VAL A 185 -7.73 -17.48 -4.88
CA VAL A 185 -8.34 -16.76 -3.75
C VAL A 185 -9.87 -16.92 -3.76
N HIS A 186 -10.51 -16.80 -4.93
CA HIS A 186 -11.95 -17.01 -5.05
C HIS A 186 -12.38 -18.42 -4.62
N SER A 187 -11.59 -19.45 -4.94
CA SER A 187 -11.87 -20.84 -4.53
C SER A 187 -11.74 -21.04 -3.01
N LEU A 188 -10.83 -20.30 -2.37
CA LEU A 188 -10.67 -20.32 -0.91
C LEU A 188 -11.86 -19.69 -0.17
N LEU A 189 -12.54 -18.71 -0.78
CA LEU A 189 -13.67 -18.00 -0.17
C LEU A 189 -15.04 -18.70 -0.33
N ARG A 190 -15.09 -19.89 -0.96
CA ARG A 190 -16.29 -20.72 -1.12
C ARG A 190 -16.40 -21.77 -0.05
#